data_eaace8e14ad771b04787aab7addbf63f
#
_entry.id   eaace8e14ad771b04787aab7addbf63f
#
_cell.length_a   1.000
_cell.length_b   1.000
_cell.length_c   1.000
_cell.angle_alpha   90.00
_cell.angle_beta   90.00
_cell.angle_gamma   90.00
#
_symmetry.space_group_name_H-M   'P 1'
#
loop_
_entity.id
_entity.type
_entity.pdbx_description
1 polymer ?
#
loop_
_entity_poly.entity_id
_entity_poly.type
_entity_poly.pdbx_seq_one_letter_code
_entity_poly.pdbx_strand_id
1 'polypeptide(L)'
;LSMVDEVISFDDDEFGSCINALEKIKKRFKNNEIFFCNGGDRKKSNIPEMQVQGIKFKFGIGGDFKKNSSSSILKKWNFTREERIWGSFYNLFFDKKIKIKELIINPKKGMSFQRHFYRSEVWFVSEGSCLVKHKKKGDKLETEYNLKKNDIFQVQKEDWHQIINLSNEVCKIIEIQYGEQLRESDIERESFYEGN
;
A
#
# COMPACT_ATOMS: atom_id res chain seq x y z
N LEU A 1 23.87 -8.33 -16.15
CA LEU A 1 23.09 -8.49 -17.38
C LEU A 1 24.06 -8.69 -18.54
N SER A 2 23.98 -9.80 -19.26
CA SER A 2 24.92 -10.19 -20.34
C SER A 2 24.92 -9.25 -21.56
N MET A 3 24.03 -8.27 -21.60
CA MET A 3 23.90 -7.28 -22.69
C MET A 3 24.27 -5.85 -22.26
N VAL A 4 24.85 -5.69 -21.07
CA VAL A 4 25.25 -4.38 -20.55
C VAL A 4 26.76 -4.38 -20.39
N ASP A 5 27.45 -3.56 -21.16
CA ASP A 5 28.90 -3.43 -21.11
C ASP A 5 29.36 -2.56 -19.96
N GLU A 6 28.59 -1.51 -19.66
CA GLU A 6 28.96 -0.55 -18.59
C GLU A 6 27.71 0.10 -17.96
N VAL A 7 27.82 0.45 -16.67
CA VAL A 7 26.84 1.22 -15.93
C VAL A 7 27.49 2.51 -15.45
N ILE A 8 26.86 3.65 -15.75
CA ILE A 8 27.33 4.98 -15.38
C ILE A 8 26.38 5.58 -14.37
N SER A 9 26.86 5.93 -13.18
CA SER A 9 26.11 6.68 -12.18
C SER A 9 26.11 8.18 -12.50
N PHE A 10 25.00 8.83 -12.21
CA PHE A 10 24.84 10.28 -12.36
C PHE A 10 23.79 10.77 -11.35
N ASP A 11 23.80 12.06 -11.09
CA ASP A 11 22.76 12.74 -10.33
C ASP A 11 21.74 13.35 -11.30
N ASP A 12 20.46 13.21 -11.01
CA ASP A 12 19.40 13.86 -11.75
C ASP A 12 19.58 15.39 -11.68
N ASP A 13 19.08 16.08 -12.70
CA ASP A 13 18.98 17.54 -12.65
C ASP A 13 17.76 17.98 -11.80
N GLU A 14 17.56 19.28 -11.63
CA GLU A 14 16.43 19.84 -10.87
C GLU A 14 15.04 19.45 -11.43
N PHE A 15 14.99 18.96 -12.66
CA PHE A 15 13.77 18.50 -13.34
C PHE A 15 13.62 16.97 -13.33
N GLY A 16 14.54 16.24 -12.68
CA GLY A 16 14.57 14.78 -12.65
C GLY A 16 14.85 14.15 -14.00
N SER A 17 15.64 14.83 -14.86
CA SER A 17 16.04 14.31 -16.16
C SER A 17 17.43 13.68 -16.11
N CYS A 18 17.77 12.85 -17.10
CA CYS A 18 19.09 12.24 -17.25
C CYS A 18 20.03 13.03 -18.18
N ILE A 19 19.80 14.33 -18.37
CA ILE A 19 20.65 15.19 -19.20
C ILE A 19 22.10 15.15 -18.74
N ASN A 20 22.34 15.18 -17.42
CA ASN A 20 23.69 15.09 -16.85
C ASN A 20 24.43 13.81 -17.28
N ALA A 21 23.73 12.68 -17.36
CA ALA A 21 24.28 11.43 -17.86
C ALA A 21 24.67 11.54 -19.33
N LEU A 22 23.80 12.11 -20.16
CA LEU A 22 24.05 12.27 -21.59
C LEU A 22 25.24 13.17 -21.86
N GLU A 23 25.39 14.27 -21.16
CA GLU A 23 26.58 15.15 -21.27
C GLU A 23 27.87 14.45 -20.80
N LYS A 24 27.79 13.62 -19.75
CA LYS A 24 28.91 12.80 -19.30
C LYS A 24 29.37 11.81 -20.40
N ILE A 25 28.39 11.13 -21.02
CA ILE A 25 28.62 10.17 -22.10
C ILE A 25 29.25 10.86 -23.33
N LYS A 26 28.71 12.00 -23.73
CA LYS A 26 29.29 12.81 -24.87
C LYS A 26 30.75 13.19 -24.63
N LYS A 27 31.09 13.63 -23.42
CA LYS A 27 32.46 13.99 -23.08
C LYS A 27 33.39 12.79 -23.15
N ARG A 28 32.91 11.60 -22.77
CA ARG A 28 33.72 10.39 -22.74
C ARG A 28 33.89 9.75 -24.13
N PHE A 29 32.85 9.76 -24.96
CA PHE A 29 32.79 9.09 -26.25
C PHE A 29 32.71 10.10 -27.42
N LYS A 30 33.61 11.08 -27.44
CA LYS A 30 33.61 12.23 -28.37
C LYS A 30 33.57 11.85 -29.86
N ASN A 31 34.13 10.70 -30.22
CA ASN A 31 34.24 10.26 -31.61
C ASN A 31 33.22 9.18 -31.99
N ASN A 32 32.28 8.87 -31.11
CA ASN A 32 31.29 7.84 -31.33
C ASN A 32 29.94 8.43 -31.66
N GLU A 33 29.16 7.70 -32.45
CA GLU A 33 27.75 8.01 -32.62
C GLU A 33 26.98 7.49 -31.40
N ILE A 34 26.25 8.37 -30.73
CA ILE A 34 25.54 8.08 -29.48
C ILE A 34 24.05 8.00 -29.77
N PHE A 35 23.42 6.89 -29.35
CA PHE A 35 21.99 6.67 -29.40
C PHE A 35 21.41 6.67 -28.00
N PHE A 36 20.42 7.52 -27.76
CA PHE A 36 19.59 7.45 -26.55
C PHE A 36 18.30 6.71 -26.88
N CYS A 37 18.15 5.54 -26.29
CA CYS A 37 17.07 4.62 -26.60
C CYS A 37 15.98 4.69 -25.52
N ASN A 38 14.72 4.91 -25.92
CA ASN A 38 13.57 4.98 -25.05
C ASN A 38 12.54 3.94 -25.45
N GLY A 39 11.90 3.36 -24.42
CA GLY A 39 10.78 2.43 -24.58
C GLY A 39 9.53 2.90 -23.82
N GLY A 40 8.47 2.11 -23.92
CA GLY A 40 7.21 2.39 -23.22
C GLY A 40 6.53 3.67 -23.72
N ASP A 41 6.13 4.51 -22.77
CA ASP A 41 5.36 5.75 -23.01
C ASP A 41 6.20 6.98 -23.38
N ARG A 42 7.52 6.84 -23.51
CA ARG A 42 8.42 7.94 -23.86
C ARG A 42 8.35 8.26 -25.37
N LYS A 43 8.12 9.53 -25.69
CA LYS A 43 8.00 10.06 -27.04
C LYS A 43 8.82 11.33 -27.19
N LYS A 44 9.07 11.72 -28.44
CA LYS A 44 9.82 12.94 -28.77
C LYS A 44 9.28 14.21 -28.09
N SER A 45 7.97 14.27 -27.84
CA SER A 45 7.29 15.42 -27.25
C SER A 45 7.31 15.46 -25.70
N ASN A 46 7.75 14.39 -25.04
CA ASN A 46 7.62 14.29 -23.58
C ASN A 46 8.90 13.96 -22.83
N ILE A 47 10.08 14.16 -23.49
CA ILE A 47 11.38 13.96 -22.84
C ILE A 47 12.22 15.24 -22.91
N PRO A 48 12.72 15.75 -21.76
CA PRO A 48 13.57 16.94 -21.72
C PRO A 48 14.94 16.71 -22.35
N GLU A 49 15.40 15.49 -22.43
CA GLU A 49 16.68 15.07 -23.01
C GLU A 49 16.83 15.43 -24.48
N MET A 50 15.72 15.68 -25.18
CA MET A 50 15.73 16.14 -26.58
C MET A 50 16.54 17.42 -26.82
N GLN A 51 16.76 18.24 -25.81
CA GLN A 51 17.59 19.45 -25.92
C GLN A 51 19.11 19.17 -26.03
N VAL A 52 19.54 17.94 -25.73
CA VAL A 52 20.97 17.58 -25.78
C VAL A 52 21.39 17.37 -27.24
N GLN A 53 22.19 18.28 -27.76
CA GLN A 53 22.69 18.19 -29.13
C GLN A 53 23.71 17.06 -29.32
N GLY A 54 23.81 16.52 -30.54
CA GLY A 54 24.78 15.48 -30.89
C GLY A 54 24.43 14.07 -30.44
N ILE A 55 23.20 13.85 -29.97
CA ILE A 55 22.66 12.54 -29.63
C ILE A 55 21.52 12.19 -30.58
N LYS A 56 21.50 10.95 -31.04
CA LYS A 56 20.39 10.39 -31.83
C LYS A 56 19.39 9.69 -30.89
N PHE A 57 18.12 10.00 -31.04
CA PHE A 57 17.05 9.42 -30.20
C PHE A 57 16.32 8.32 -30.94
N LYS A 58 16.15 7.18 -30.28
CA LYS A 58 15.31 6.06 -30.73
C LYS A 58 14.19 5.81 -29.74
N PHE A 59 12.98 5.70 -30.23
CA PHE A 59 11.76 5.47 -29.45
C PHE A 59 11.17 4.10 -29.76
N GLY A 60 10.30 3.59 -28.87
CA GLY A 60 9.66 2.29 -29.05
C GLY A 60 10.61 1.08 -28.88
N ILE A 61 11.81 1.29 -28.33
CA ILE A 61 12.78 0.21 -28.10
C ILE A 61 12.23 -0.70 -27.00
N GLY A 62 12.05 -1.99 -27.32
CA GLY A 62 11.45 -2.97 -26.42
C GLY A 62 9.91 -2.92 -26.36
N GLY A 63 9.27 -2.12 -27.25
CA GLY A 63 7.82 -1.98 -27.37
C GLY A 63 7.23 -0.80 -26.63
N ASP A 64 6.00 -0.47 -26.97
CA ASP A 64 5.28 0.72 -26.42
C ASP A 64 4.59 0.42 -25.09
N PHE A 65 4.54 -0.81 -24.65
CA PHE A 65 3.86 -1.23 -23.43
C PHE A 65 4.78 -1.15 -22.21
N LYS A 66 4.48 -0.21 -21.33
CA LYS A 66 5.19 -0.06 -20.05
C LYS A 66 4.62 -1.01 -19.01
N LYS A 67 5.23 -2.19 -18.84
CA LYS A 67 4.79 -3.19 -17.85
C LYS A 67 4.82 -2.66 -16.41
N ASN A 68 5.88 -1.93 -16.04
CA ASN A 68 6.05 -1.38 -14.70
C ASN A 68 6.72 0.00 -14.76
N SER A 69 6.35 0.87 -13.84
CA SER A 69 7.05 2.13 -13.56
C SER A 69 7.12 2.37 -12.07
N SER A 70 8.09 3.14 -11.62
CA SER A 70 8.17 3.59 -10.21
C SER A 70 6.84 4.21 -9.77
N SER A 71 6.24 5.06 -10.60
CA SER A 71 4.93 5.66 -10.31
C SER A 71 3.79 4.64 -10.24
N SER A 72 3.79 3.58 -11.07
CA SER A 72 2.75 2.54 -11.00
C SER A 72 2.95 1.62 -9.80
N ILE A 73 4.19 1.39 -9.40
CA ILE A 73 4.53 0.65 -8.18
C ILE A 73 4.10 1.47 -6.96
N LEU A 74 4.47 2.75 -6.90
CA LEU A 74 4.08 3.66 -5.81
C LEU A 74 2.55 3.84 -5.72
N LYS A 75 1.83 3.87 -6.84
CA LYS A 75 0.36 3.90 -6.83
C LYS A 75 -0.27 2.65 -6.24
N LYS A 76 0.37 1.49 -6.36
CA LYS A 76 -0.06 0.25 -5.69
C LYS A 76 0.18 0.26 -4.18
N TRP A 77 1.10 1.10 -3.70
CA TRP A 77 1.39 1.38 -2.29
C TRP A 77 0.68 2.67 -1.85
N ASN A 78 -0.54 2.88 -2.31
CA ASN A 78 -1.30 4.07 -1.96
C ASN A 78 -1.87 3.91 -0.55
N PHE A 79 -1.17 4.45 0.44
CA PHE A 79 -1.58 4.52 1.83
C PHE A 79 -2.69 5.56 1.99
N THR A 80 -3.88 5.28 1.45
CA THR A 80 -5.03 6.14 1.70
C THR A 80 -5.45 6.01 3.15
N ARG A 81 -5.44 7.14 3.86
CA ARG A 81 -5.96 7.23 5.22
C ARG A 81 -7.45 7.56 5.18
N GLU A 82 -8.22 6.84 5.98
CA GLU A 82 -9.63 7.10 6.19
C GLU A 82 -9.91 7.36 7.66
N GLU A 83 -10.59 8.48 7.94
CA GLU A 83 -11.00 8.84 9.29
C GLU A 83 -12.32 8.17 9.69
N ARG A 84 -12.42 7.77 10.95
CA ARG A 84 -13.60 7.17 11.58
C ARG A 84 -13.80 7.76 12.97
N ILE A 85 -14.98 7.60 13.54
CA ILE A 85 -15.29 8.08 14.91
C ILE A 85 -14.36 7.45 15.96
N TRP A 86 -13.91 6.23 15.73
CA TRP A 86 -13.02 5.48 16.62
C TRP A 86 -11.53 5.74 16.39
N GLY A 87 -11.15 6.43 15.33
CA GLY A 87 -9.76 6.67 14.94
C GLY A 87 -9.59 6.75 13.44
N SER A 88 -8.67 6.01 12.88
CA SER A 88 -8.42 6.00 11.44
C SER A 88 -7.84 4.67 10.98
N PHE A 89 -7.80 4.46 9.67
CA PHE A 89 -7.03 3.36 9.11
C PHE A 89 -6.32 3.75 7.82
N TYR A 90 -5.24 3.05 7.54
CA TYR A 90 -4.53 3.11 6.26
C TYR A 90 -4.76 1.82 5.47
N ASN A 91 -5.06 1.95 4.19
CA ASN A 91 -5.03 0.81 3.28
C ASN A 91 -3.58 0.60 2.81
N LEU A 92 -2.92 -0.44 3.30
CA LEU A 92 -1.51 -0.75 3.00
C LEU A 92 -1.36 -1.57 1.73
N PHE A 93 -2.29 -2.50 1.50
CA PHE A 93 -2.26 -3.38 0.33
C PHE A 93 -3.68 -3.82 -0.04
N PHE A 94 -3.93 -3.99 -1.32
CA PHE A 94 -5.18 -4.54 -1.82
C PHE A 94 -4.93 -5.36 -3.09
N ASP A 95 -5.39 -6.61 -3.07
CA ASP A 95 -5.52 -7.46 -4.24
C ASP A 95 -6.91 -8.12 -4.23
N LYS A 96 -7.23 -8.92 -5.24
CA LYS A 96 -8.56 -9.56 -5.40
C LYS A 96 -9.01 -10.38 -4.19
N LYS A 97 -8.08 -11.00 -3.46
CA LYS A 97 -8.35 -11.96 -2.37
C LYS A 97 -7.79 -11.54 -1.01
N ILE A 98 -6.97 -10.51 -0.96
CA ILE A 98 -6.32 -10.05 0.28
C ILE A 98 -6.34 -8.53 0.33
N LYS A 99 -6.70 -7.99 1.50
CA LYS A 99 -6.58 -6.58 1.83
C LYS A 99 -5.87 -6.44 3.17
N ILE A 100 -4.90 -5.53 3.25
CA ILE A 100 -4.15 -5.26 4.48
C ILE A 100 -4.39 -3.81 4.86
N LYS A 101 -4.77 -3.60 6.12
CA LYS A 101 -4.95 -2.29 6.73
C LYS A 101 -4.11 -2.14 7.99
N GLU A 102 -3.72 -0.92 8.30
CA GLU A 102 -3.32 -0.53 9.65
C GLU A 102 -4.47 0.24 10.28
N LEU A 103 -5.03 -0.31 11.33
CA LEU A 103 -6.06 0.34 12.15
C LEU A 103 -5.39 1.10 13.28
N ILE A 104 -5.79 2.35 13.49
CA ILE A 104 -5.33 3.21 14.56
C ILE A 104 -6.53 3.56 15.42
N ILE A 105 -6.63 2.95 16.59
CA ILE A 105 -7.78 3.11 17.48
C ILE A 105 -7.41 4.09 18.59
N ASN A 106 -8.10 5.22 18.61
CA ASN A 106 -7.87 6.28 19.59
C ASN A 106 -8.15 5.81 21.03
N PRO A 107 -7.53 6.46 22.04
CA PRO A 107 -7.81 6.19 23.43
C PRO A 107 -9.31 6.26 23.76
N LYS A 108 -9.82 5.32 24.53
CA LYS A 108 -11.22 5.25 24.98
C LYS A 108 -12.24 5.17 23.83
N LYS A 109 -11.83 4.67 22.65
CA LYS A 109 -12.70 4.49 21.49
C LYS A 109 -12.80 3.02 21.11
N GLY A 110 -13.88 2.69 20.41
CA GLY A 110 -14.12 1.34 19.91
C GLY A 110 -14.86 1.36 18.57
N MET A 111 -14.66 0.30 17.83
CA MET A 111 -15.38 0.04 16.58
C MET A 111 -16.82 -0.41 16.88
N SER A 112 -17.63 -0.60 15.86
CA SER A 112 -18.94 -1.24 16.00
C SER A 112 -18.78 -2.74 16.30
N PHE A 113 -19.76 -3.33 16.99
CA PHE A 113 -19.91 -4.78 17.05
C PHE A 113 -20.54 -5.23 15.74
N GLN A 114 -19.76 -5.98 14.94
CA GLN A 114 -20.03 -6.20 13.52
C GLN A 114 -19.64 -7.59 13.07
N ARG A 115 -20.15 -8.02 11.90
CA ARG A 115 -19.72 -9.25 11.22
C ARG A 115 -19.63 -9.08 9.72
N HIS A 116 -18.92 -10.02 9.07
CA HIS A 116 -18.72 -10.07 7.63
C HIS A 116 -19.13 -11.42 7.06
N PHE A 117 -19.80 -11.42 5.91
CA PHE A 117 -20.34 -12.65 5.31
C PHE A 117 -19.38 -13.33 4.34
N TYR A 118 -18.46 -12.58 3.73
CA TYR A 118 -17.62 -13.07 2.63
C TYR A 118 -16.12 -13.05 2.93
N ARG A 119 -15.73 -12.51 4.08
CA ARG A 119 -14.33 -12.43 4.47
C ARG A 119 -14.10 -12.87 5.90
N SER A 120 -12.87 -13.34 6.16
CA SER A 120 -12.29 -13.55 7.48
C SER A 120 -11.18 -12.52 7.71
N GLU A 121 -10.76 -12.34 8.96
CA GLU A 121 -9.76 -11.36 9.32
C GLU A 121 -8.71 -11.97 10.27
N VAL A 122 -7.46 -11.54 10.12
CA VAL A 122 -6.39 -11.79 11.08
C VAL A 122 -5.88 -10.43 11.57
N TRP A 123 -5.83 -10.26 12.87
CA TRP A 123 -5.35 -9.05 13.52
C TRP A 123 -4.04 -9.32 14.24
N PHE A 124 -3.07 -8.45 14.04
CA PHE A 124 -1.81 -8.42 14.78
C PHE A 124 -1.71 -7.08 15.50
N VAL A 125 -1.65 -7.11 16.83
CA VAL A 125 -1.47 -5.89 17.64
C VAL A 125 -0.03 -5.44 17.55
N SER A 126 0.22 -4.39 16.79
CA SER A 126 1.57 -3.84 16.59
C SER A 126 1.99 -2.86 17.70
N GLU A 127 1.01 -2.17 18.32
CA GLU A 127 1.25 -1.20 19.38
C GLU A 127 0.05 -1.11 20.32
N GLY A 128 0.31 -0.91 21.62
CA GLY A 128 -0.74 -0.74 22.63
C GLY A 128 -1.44 -2.04 23.02
N SER A 129 -2.70 -1.92 23.43
CA SER A 129 -3.58 -3.02 23.83
C SER A 129 -5.03 -2.71 23.50
N CYS A 130 -5.85 -3.75 23.38
CA CYS A 130 -7.29 -3.60 23.17
C CYS A 130 -8.07 -4.76 23.82
N LEU A 131 -9.34 -4.51 24.07
CA LEU A 131 -10.35 -5.51 24.36
C LEU A 131 -11.01 -5.93 23.05
N VAL A 132 -11.11 -7.21 22.80
CA VAL A 132 -11.89 -7.78 21.68
C VAL A 132 -13.11 -8.46 22.26
N LYS A 133 -14.30 -8.03 21.83
CA LYS A 133 -15.53 -8.77 22.00
C LYS A 133 -15.73 -9.67 20.78
N HIS A 134 -16.01 -10.94 21.00
CA HIS A 134 -16.16 -11.92 19.94
C HIS A 134 -17.28 -12.92 20.25
N LYS A 135 -18.10 -13.19 19.24
CA LYS A 135 -19.14 -14.22 19.29
C LYS A 135 -19.07 -15.03 18.00
N LYS A 136 -18.71 -16.31 18.11
CA LYS A 136 -18.66 -17.19 16.93
C LYS A 136 -20.02 -17.35 16.30
N LYS A 137 -20.05 -17.62 15.02
CA LYS A 137 -21.27 -17.99 14.31
C LYS A 137 -21.97 -19.14 15.03
N GLY A 138 -23.24 -18.92 15.40
CA GLY A 138 -24.06 -19.92 16.10
C GLY A 138 -23.95 -19.91 17.63
N ASP A 139 -22.97 -19.23 18.22
CA ASP A 139 -22.87 -19.08 19.66
C ASP A 139 -23.93 -18.10 20.19
N LYS A 140 -24.40 -18.37 21.41
CA LYS A 140 -25.35 -17.49 22.11
C LYS A 140 -24.65 -16.41 22.93
N LEU A 141 -23.44 -16.70 23.41
CA LEU A 141 -22.69 -15.82 24.30
C LEU A 141 -21.49 -15.23 23.59
N GLU A 142 -21.20 -13.97 23.89
CA GLU A 142 -19.95 -13.33 23.51
C GLU A 142 -18.83 -13.65 24.52
N THR A 143 -17.61 -13.63 24.05
CA THR A 143 -16.41 -13.82 24.85
C THR A 143 -15.52 -12.61 24.68
N GLU A 144 -14.87 -12.18 25.76
CA GLU A 144 -13.95 -11.06 25.78
C GLU A 144 -12.50 -11.53 25.82
N TYR A 145 -11.64 -10.91 25.03
CA TYR A 145 -10.20 -11.18 24.96
C TYR A 145 -9.43 -9.88 25.15
N ASN A 146 -8.51 -9.86 26.09
CA ASN A 146 -7.56 -8.75 26.24
C ASN A 146 -6.32 -9.05 25.41
N LEU A 147 -6.11 -8.26 24.36
CA LEU A 147 -4.95 -8.36 23.48
C LEU A 147 -3.95 -7.26 23.79
N LYS A 148 -2.67 -7.59 23.71
CA LYS A 148 -1.53 -6.68 23.88
C LYS A 148 -0.59 -6.77 22.69
N LYS A 149 0.39 -5.90 22.65
CA LYS A 149 1.42 -5.88 21.61
C LYS A 149 1.99 -7.29 21.36
N ASN A 150 2.08 -7.67 20.08
CA ASN A 150 2.49 -8.95 19.51
C ASN A 150 1.44 -10.07 19.58
N ASP A 151 0.27 -9.85 20.16
CA ASP A 151 -0.81 -10.84 20.10
C ASP A 151 -1.44 -10.87 18.70
N ILE A 152 -1.91 -12.06 18.33
CA ILE A 152 -2.62 -12.33 17.09
C ILE A 152 -4.02 -12.82 17.43
N PHE A 153 -5.02 -12.33 16.73
CA PHE A 153 -6.40 -12.75 16.85
C PHE A 153 -7.00 -13.06 15.48
N GLN A 154 -7.83 -14.09 15.37
CA GLN A 154 -8.46 -14.50 14.14
C GLN A 154 -9.97 -14.43 14.26
N VAL A 155 -10.60 -13.78 13.28
CA VAL A 155 -12.06 -13.67 13.12
C VAL A 155 -12.47 -14.44 11.88
N GLN A 156 -13.39 -15.39 12.03
CA GLN A 156 -13.92 -16.14 10.91
C GLN A 156 -15.12 -15.43 10.27
N LYS A 157 -15.48 -15.85 9.05
CA LYS A 157 -16.70 -15.38 8.40
C LYS A 157 -17.91 -15.56 9.31
N GLU A 158 -18.75 -14.53 9.37
CA GLU A 158 -19.98 -14.48 10.16
C GLU A 158 -19.80 -14.45 11.68
N ASP A 159 -18.55 -14.43 12.18
CA ASP A 159 -18.30 -14.16 13.60
C ASP A 159 -18.53 -12.68 13.90
N TRP A 160 -19.30 -12.43 14.96
CA TRP A 160 -19.45 -11.08 15.49
C TRP A 160 -18.21 -10.66 16.26
N HIS A 161 -17.74 -9.46 16.03
CA HIS A 161 -16.50 -8.97 16.64
C HIS A 161 -16.52 -7.44 16.80
N GLN A 162 -15.78 -6.98 17.81
CA GLN A 162 -15.57 -5.56 18.11
C GLN A 162 -14.20 -5.38 18.73
N ILE A 163 -13.49 -4.33 18.34
CA ILE A 163 -12.25 -3.88 18.98
C ILE A 163 -12.55 -2.62 19.78
N ILE A 164 -12.11 -2.61 21.05
CA ILE A 164 -12.27 -1.49 21.96
C ILE A 164 -10.91 -1.15 22.58
N ASN A 165 -10.48 0.07 22.46
CA ASN A 165 -9.29 0.57 23.16
C ASN A 165 -9.68 1.22 24.47
N LEU A 166 -9.54 0.48 25.56
CA LEU A 166 -9.82 0.97 26.93
C LEU A 166 -8.65 1.76 27.55
N SER A 167 -7.49 1.79 26.89
CA SER A 167 -6.28 2.45 27.39
C SER A 167 -6.33 3.97 27.19
N ASN A 168 -5.32 4.66 27.71
CA ASN A 168 -5.11 6.10 27.49
C ASN A 168 -4.17 6.39 26.31
N GLU A 169 -3.67 5.32 25.65
CA GLU A 169 -2.75 5.41 24.52
C GLU A 169 -3.40 4.83 23.26
N VAL A 170 -2.85 5.16 22.13
CA VAL A 170 -3.30 4.61 20.84
C VAL A 170 -3.04 3.11 20.77
N CYS A 171 -3.99 2.37 20.21
CA CYS A 171 -3.79 0.98 19.82
C CYS A 171 -3.68 0.88 18.30
N LYS A 172 -2.63 0.19 17.81
CA LYS A 172 -2.45 -0.08 16.38
C LYS A 172 -2.53 -1.56 16.08
N ILE A 173 -3.27 -1.88 15.04
CA ILE A 173 -3.51 -3.26 14.62
C ILE A 173 -3.28 -3.37 13.13
N ILE A 174 -2.49 -4.35 12.72
CA ILE A 174 -2.42 -4.77 11.32
C ILE A 174 -3.54 -5.76 11.09
N GLU A 175 -4.48 -5.40 10.24
CA GLU A 175 -5.62 -6.21 9.84
C GLU A 175 -5.36 -6.81 8.46
N ILE A 176 -5.42 -8.12 8.36
CA ILE A 176 -5.37 -8.85 7.10
C ILE A 176 -6.77 -9.42 6.83
N GLN A 177 -7.44 -8.89 5.85
CA GLN A 177 -8.73 -9.38 5.36
C GLN A 177 -8.50 -10.35 4.20
N TYR A 178 -9.17 -11.49 4.21
CA TYR A 178 -9.09 -12.49 3.13
C TYR A 178 -10.42 -13.18 2.91
N GLY A 179 -10.74 -13.48 1.66
CA GLY A 179 -12.01 -14.12 1.32
C GLY A 179 -12.47 -13.89 -0.12
N GLU A 180 -13.73 -14.15 -0.34
CA GLU A 180 -14.33 -14.09 -1.68
C GLU A 180 -14.63 -12.65 -2.12
N GLN A 181 -15.02 -11.79 -1.18
CA GLN A 181 -15.32 -10.39 -1.40
C GLN A 181 -14.76 -9.54 -0.25
N LEU A 182 -14.00 -8.50 -0.62
CA LEU A 182 -13.35 -7.59 0.32
C LEU A 182 -13.95 -6.17 0.23
N ARG A 183 -15.26 -6.09 0.03
CA ARG A 183 -15.99 -4.81 -0.08
C ARG A 183 -16.25 -4.25 1.30
N GLU A 184 -16.17 -2.93 1.46
CA GLU A 184 -16.54 -2.25 2.71
C GLU A 184 -18.05 -2.39 3.03
N SER A 185 -18.87 -2.66 2.02
CA SER A 185 -20.30 -2.94 2.19
C SER A 185 -20.61 -4.34 2.71
N ASP A 186 -19.62 -5.27 2.76
CA ASP A 186 -19.74 -6.57 3.42
C ASP A 186 -19.60 -6.39 4.93
N ILE A 187 -20.63 -5.81 5.54
CA ILE A 187 -20.65 -5.53 6.97
C ILE A 187 -22.08 -5.42 7.48
N GLU A 188 -22.37 -6.14 8.55
CA GLU A 188 -23.56 -5.97 9.37
C GLU A 188 -23.13 -5.49 10.75
N ARG A 189 -23.85 -4.53 11.31
CA ARG A 189 -23.58 -3.93 12.62
C ARG A 189 -24.75 -4.13 13.54
N GLU A 190 -24.47 -4.67 14.73
CA GLU A 190 -25.48 -4.83 15.78
C GLU A 190 -25.55 -3.60 16.69
N SER A 191 -24.38 -3.07 17.06
CA SER A 191 -24.29 -1.89 17.95
C SER A 191 -23.02 -1.10 17.69
N PHE A 192 -23.03 0.16 18.12
CA PHE A 192 -21.85 1.03 18.14
C PHE A 192 -21.30 1.12 19.55
N TYR A 193 -19.97 1.37 19.65
CA TYR A 193 -19.35 1.65 20.93
C TYR A 193 -19.66 3.08 21.35
N GLU A 194 -20.38 3.23 22.45
CA GLU A 194 -20.82 4.55 22.94
C GLU A 194 -19.81 5.18 23.89
N GLY A 195 -18.78 4.49 24.33
CA GLY A 195 -17.74 4.99 25.24
C GLY A 195 -18.29 5.63 26.52
N ASN A 196 -17.74 5.31 27.67
CA ASN A 196 -18.04 6.05 28.89
C ASN A 196 -17.32 7.39 28.94
#